data_b66df87da39e8b588d95c8da69882c75
#
_entry.id   b66df87da39e8b588d95c8da69882c75
#
_cell.length_a   1.000
_cell.length_b   1.000
_cell.length_c   1.000
_cell.angle_alpha   90.00
_cell.angle_beta   90.00
_cell.angle_gamma   90.00
#
_symmetry.space_group_name_H-M   'P 1'
#
loop_
_entity.id
_entity.type
_entity.pdbx_description
1 polymer ?
#
loop_
_entity_poly.entity_id
_entity_poly.type
_entity_poly.pdbx_seq_one_letter_code
_entity_poly.pdbx_strand_id
1 'polypeptide(L)'
;MDFFKNVLKQKNFMFRLGIFICLAWLLIALLAPVIAPFDPLLQNLEMRFKPPGNGYIFGTDSLGRDVFSRVLYGSRISITAGIVTVIISFVSGMVYGAVAGYVGGIVDDIMMRLSEMIMSF
;
A
#
# COMPACT_ATOMS: atom_id res chain seq x y z
N MET A 1 18.27 -12.11 16.42
CA MET A 1 18.55 -10.66 16.64
C MET A 1 19.70 -10.14 15.77
N ASP A 2 20.53 -11.02 15.24
CA ASP A 2 21.70 -10.67 14.42
C ASP A 2 21.38 -10.36 12.94
N PHE A 3 20.28 -10.87 12.42
CA PHE A 3 19.80 -10.55 11.06
C PHE A 3 19.53 -9.06 10.89
N PHE A 4 18.82 -8.44 11.83
CA PHE A 4 18.54 -6.99 11.81
C PHE A 4 19.81 -6.14 11.96
N LYS A 5 20.78 -6.57 12.77
CA LYS A 5 22.08 -5.89 12.91
C LYS A 5 22.90 -5.95 11.62
N ASN A 6 22.88 -7.08 10.92
CA ASN A 6 23.59 -7.24 9.65
C ASN A 6 22.94 -6.45 8.51
N VAL A 7 21.61 -6.38 8.47
CA VAL A 7 20.88 -5.56 7.50
C VAL A 7 21.18 -4.07 7.67
N LEU A 8 21.27 -3.59 8.91
CA LEU A 8 21.60 -2.19 9.20
C LEU A 8 23.09 -1.88 8.99
N LYS A 9 23.96 -2.90 8.99
CA LYS A 9 25.41 -2.77 8.78
C LYS A 9 25.80 -2.75 7.29
N GLN A 10 24.90 -3.14 6.40
CA GLN A 10 25.14 -3.02 4.97
C GLN A 10 25.31 -1.55 4.57
N LYS A 11 26.48 -1.22 4.08
CA LYS A 11 26.98 0.12 3.73
C LYS A 11 26.29 0.77 2.51
N ASN A 12 25.19 0.19 2.02
CA ASN A 12 24.50 0.67 0.82
C ASN A 12 23.53 1.78 1.18
N PHE A 13 23.91 3.02 0.88
CA PHE A 13 23.09 4.23 1.01
C PHE A 13 21.66 4.03 0.45
N MET A 14 21.54 3.42 -0.73
CA MET A 14 20.24 3.15 -1.39
C MET A 14 19.31 2.28 -0.55
N PHE A 15 19.83 1.24 0.12
CA PHE A 15 19.04 0.36 0.97
C PHE A 15 18.49 1.10 2.20
N ARG A 16 19.33 1.91 2.85
CA ARG A 16 18.91 2.74 4.00
C ARG A 16 17.87 3.78 3.58
N LEU A 17 18.07 4.40 2.42
CA LEU A 17 17.12 5.36 1.85
C LEU A 17 15.77 4.69 1.58
N GLY A 18 15.76 3.49 0.99
CA GLY A 18 14.53 2.73 0.75
C GLY A 18 13.77 2.41 2.02
N ILE A 19 14.46 1.90 3.05
CA ILE A 19 13.84 1.64 4.36
C ILE A 19 13.28 2.92 4.96
N PHE A 20 14.04 4.01 4.92
CA PHE A 20 13.61 5.30 5.46
C PHE A 20 12.32 5.80 4.78
N ILE A 21 12.25 5.72 3.45
CA ILE A 21 11.06 6.11 2.69
C ILE A 21 9.85 5.24 3.07
N CYS A 22 10.04 3.91 3.14
CA CYS A 22 8.96 3.00 3.52
C CYS A 22 8.44 3.29 4.94
N LEU A 23 9.35 3.49 5.90
CA LEU A 23 8.98 3.82 7.28
C LEU A 23 8.31 5.18 7.39
N ALA A 24 8.81 6.19 6.67
CA ALA A 24 8.21 7.52 6.65
C ALA A 24 6.78 7.45 6.09
N TRP A 25 6.57 6.71 5.00
CA TRP A 25 5.24 6.53 4.42
C TRP A 25 4.27 5.81 5.34
N LEU A 26 4.75 4.77 6.04
CA LEU A 26 3.97 4.07 7.05
C LEU A 26 3.58 4.99 8.22
N LEU A 27 4.52 5.79 8.69
CA LEU A 27 4.26 6.77 9.77
C LEU A 27 3.24 7.82 9.34
N ILE A 28 3.34 8.36 8.12
CA ILE A 28 2.37 9.30 7.57
C ILE A 28 0.97 8.67 7.55
N ALA A 29 0.85 7.44 7.10
CA ALA A 29 -0.44 6.75 7.06
C ALA A 29 -1.03 6.48 8.45
N LEU A 30 -0.20 6.14 9.44
CA LEU A 30 -0.64 5.95 10.82
C LEU A 30 -1.08 7.27 11.47
N LEU A 31 -0.33 8.34 11.23
CA LEU A 31 -0.58 9.66 11.81
C LEU A 31 -1.59 10.49 11.00
N ALA A 32 -2.08 10.00 9.87
CA ALA A 32 -3.04 10.70 9.03
C ALA A 32 -4.23 11.31 9.80
N PRO A 33 -4.88 10.62 10.78
CA PRO A 33 -5.99 11.20 11.51
C PRO A 33 -5.62 12.38 12.41
N VAL A 34 -4.33 12.48 12.77
CA VAL A 34 -3.83 13.55 13.65
C VAL A 34 -3.28 14.72 12.83
N ILE A 35 -2.67 14.40 11.68
CA ILE A 35 -2.03 15.40 10.80
C ILE A 35 -3.02 16.08 9.86
N ALA A 36 -4.09 15.37 9.46
CA ALA A 36 -5.08 15.91 8.52
C ALA A 36 -5.83 17.09 9.16
N PRO A 37 -5.78 18.30 8.55
CA PRO A 37 -6.44 19.47 9.12
C PRO A 37 -7.96 19.42 8.98
N PHE A 38 -8.47 18.69 7.97
CA PHE A 38 -9.89 18.58 7.68
C PHE A 38 -10.33 17.12 7.51
N ASP A 39 -11.62 16.87 7.70
CA ASP A 39 -12.22 15.57 7.34
C ASP A 39 -12.14 15.38 5.81
N PRO A 40 -11.54 14.28 5.31
CA PRO A 40 -11.36 14.03 3.89
C PRO A 40 -12.68 13.82 3.14
N LEU A 41 -13.77 13.53 3.86
CA LEU A 41 -15.11 13.31 3.29
C LEU A 41 -16.00 14.55 3.31
N LEU A 42 -15.64 15.57 4.10
CA LEU A 42 -16.44 16.78 4.21
C LEU A 42 -16.44 17.54 2.88
N GLN A 43 -17.64 17.72 2.32
CA GLN A 43 -17.84 18.43 1.07
C GLN A 43 -18.29 19.86 1.35
N ASN A 44 -17.67 20.82 0.66
CA ASN A 44 -18.08 22.23 0.70
C ASN A 44 -18.09 22.81 -0.72
N LEU A 45 -19.26 22.81 -1.33
CA LEU A 45 -19.43 23.23 -2.71
C LEU A 45 -19.06 24.68 -2.98
N GLU A 46 -19.09 25.55 -1.97
CA GLU A 46 -18.65 26.96 -2.06
C GLU A 46 -17.13 27.09 -2.20
N MET A 47 -16.41 26.06 -1.72
CA MET A 47 -14.94 26.02 -1.73
C MET A 47 -14.38 25.16 -2.87
N ARG A 48 -15.14 24.98 -3.95
CA ARG A 48 -14.69 24.16 -5.11
C ARG A 48 -13.52 24.81 -5.83
N PHE A 49 -12.54 23.99 -6.21
CA PHE A 49 -11.37 24.40 -7.01
C PHE A 49 -10.61 25.60 -6.44
N LYS A 50 -10.60 25.78 -5.12
CA LYS A 50 -9.77 26.81 -4.48
C LYS A 50 -8.30 26.45 -4.61
N PRO A 51 -7.45 27.39 -5.00
CA PRO A 51 -6.01 27.20 -5.05
C PRO A 51 -5.43 27.01 -3.62
N PRO A 52 -4.18 26.53 -3.52
CA PRO A 52 -3.46 26.49 -2.25
C PRO A 52 -3.48 27.85 -1.53
N GLY A 53 -3.78 27.84 -0.24
CA GLY A 53 -3.94 29.05 0.59
C GLY A 53 -5.18 28.96 1.48
N ASN A 54 -5.41 29.97 2.29
CA ASN A 54 -6.58 30.09 3.17
C ASN A 54 -6.89 28.84 4.02
N GLY A 55 -5.83 28.17 4.52
CA GLY A 55 -5.95 26.93 5.31
C GLY A 55 -5.89 25.64 4.53
N TYR A 56 -6.00 25.65 3.22
CA TYR A 56 -5.88 24.50 2.33
C TYR A 56 -4.47 24.38 1.77
N ILE A 57 -3.69 23.40 2.22
CA ILE A 57 -2.26 23.23 1.84
C ILE A 57 -2.12 22.95 0.33
N PHE A 58 -2.96 22.07 -0.23
CA PHE A 58 -2.98 21.69 -1.66
C PHE A 58 -4.25 22.16 -2.37
N GLY A 59 -5.01 23.07 -1.75
CA GLY A 59 -6.28 23.52 -2.30
C GLY A 59 -7.40 22.48 -2.15
N THR A 60 -8.48 22.68 -2.91
CA THR A 60 -9.70 21.86 -2.84
C THR A 60 -10.04 21.21 -4.18
N ASP A 61 -10.72 20.09 -4.13
CA ASP A 61 -11.16 19.35 -5.32
C ASP A 61 -12.49 19.88 -5.92
N SER A 62 -13.03 19.14 -6.89
CA SER A 62 -14.31 19.44 -7.54
C SER A 62 -15.52 19.41 -6.60
N LEU A 63 -15.42 18.82 -5.43
CA LEU A 63 -16.46 18.78 -4.40
C LEU A 63 -16.13 19.69 -3.20
N GLY A 64 -15.07 20.50 -3.30
CA GLY A 64 -14.62 21.40 -2.24
C GLY A 64 -13.99 20.69 -1.06
N ARG A 65 -13.51 19.44 -1.22
CA ARG A 65 -12.81 18.67 -0.18
C ARG A 65 -11.33 19.03 -0.17
N ASP A 66 -10.71 18.99 1.00
CA ASP A 66 -9.27 19.27 1.15
C ASP A 66 -8.43 18.16 0.49
N VAL A 67 -7.64 18.53 -0.51
CA VAL A 67 -6.78 17.59 -1.25
C VAL A 67 -5.70 17.01 -0.36
N PHE A 68 -5.10 17.79 0.54
CA PHE A 68 -4.05 17.32 1.43
C PHE A 68 -4.55 16.24 2.40
N SER A 69 -5.67 16.47 3.07
CA SER A 69 -6.31 15.47 3.95
C SER A 69 -6.67 14.20 3.18
N ARG A 70 -7.16 14.33 1.94
CA ARG A 70 -7.48 13.17 1.08
C ARG A 70 -6.24 12.36 0.70
N VAL A 71 -5.12 13.00 0.42
CA VAL A 71 -3.85 12.29 0.13
C VAL A 71 -3.37 11.52 1.36
N LEU A 72 -3.43 12.13 2.56
CA LEU A 72 -3.06 11.48 3.81
C LEU A 72 -3.93 10.25 4.10
N TYR A 73 -5.25 10.37 3.99
CA TYR A 73 -6.16 9.24 4.20
C TYR A 73 -6.09 8.20 3.08
N GLY A 74 -5.85 8.64 1.84
CA GLY A 74 -5.60 7.75 0.70
C GLY A 74 -4.41 6.83 0.91
N SER A 75 -3.35 7.32 1.58
CA SER A 75 -2.19 6.48 1.92
C SER A 75 -2.55 5.31 2.85
N ARG A 76 -3.44 5.51 3.81
CA ARG A 76 -3.95 4.43 4.70
C ARG A 76 -4.70 3.37 3.91
N ILE A 77 -5.60 3.81 3.03
CA ILE A 77 -6.39 2.90 2.18
C ILE A 77 -5.45 2.08 1.29
N SER A 78 -4.47 2.71 0.67
CA SER A 78 -3.51 2.04 -0.20
C SER A 78 -2.66 1.01 0.54
N ILE A 79 -2.15 1.36 1.73
CA ILE A 79 -1.36 0.44 2.56
C ILE A 79 -2.22 -0.73 3.04
N THR A 80 -3.43 -0.46 3.52
CA THR A 80 -4.35 -1.52 3.97
C THR A 80 -4.71 -2.47 2.84
N ALA A 81 -5.07 -1.92 1.67
CA ALA A 81 -5.37 -2.72 0.49
C ALA A 81 -4.15 -3.56 0.06
N GLY A 82 -2.94 -2.96 0.06
CA GLY A 82 -1.70 -3.68 -0.24
C GLY A 82 -1.43 -4.83 0.71
N ILE A 83 -1.55 -4.62 2.02
CA ILE A 83 -1.35 -5.67 3.04
C ILE A 83 -2.38 -6.79 2.87
N VAL A 84 -3.66 -6.45 2.71
CA VAL A 84 -4.72 -7.44 2.52
C VAL A 84 -4.48 -8.27 1.25
N THR A 85 -4.11 -7.63 0.15
CA THR A 85 -3.79 -8.31 -1.11
C THR A 85 -2.61 -9.27 -0.94
N VAL A 86 -1.54 -8.84 -0.28
CA VAL A 86 -0.36 -9.69 -0.02
C VAL A 86 -0.73 -10.88 0.84
N ILE A 87 -1.51 -10.70 1.92
CA ILE A 87 -1.93 -11.80 2.79
C ILE A 87 -2.78 -12.81 2.02
N ILE A 88 -3.77 -12.35 1.25
CA ILE A 88 -4.63 -13.24 0.44
C ILE A 88 -3.78 -14.00 -0.58
N SER A 89 -2.91 -13.30 -1.30
CA SER A 89 -2.04 -13.93 -2.31
C SER A 89 -1.07 -14.93 -1.69
N PHE A 90 -0.51 -14.60 -0.53
CA PHE A 90 0.41 -15.49 0.20
C PHE A 90 -0.30 -16.76 0.65
N VAL A 91 -1.45 -16.63 1.32
CA VAL A 91 -2.20 -17.77 1.83
C VAL A 91 -2.70 -18.63 0.67
N SER A 92 -3.29 -18.04 -0.36
CA SER A 92 -3.80 -18.79 -1.51
C SER A 92 -2.65 -19.47 -2.29
N GLY A 93 -1.55 -18.78 -2.51
CA GLY A 93 -0.36 -19.33 -3.17
C GLY A 93 0.29 -20.47 -2.37
N MET A 94 0.36 -20.30 -1.03
CA MET A 94 0.89 -21.36 -0.15
C MET A 94 0.01 -22.62 -0.19
N VAL A 95 -1.31 -22.48 -0.10
CA VAL A 95 -2.25 -23.61 -0.18
C VAL A 95 -2.17 -24.27 -1.54
N TYR A 96 -2.20 -23.46 -2.60
CA TYR A 96 -2.10 -23.92 -3.99
C TYR A 96 -0.80 -24.69 -4.23
N GLY A 97 0.34 -24.12 -3.84
CA GLY A 97 1.65 -24.78 -3.98
C GLY A 97 1.81 -26.03 -3.11
N ALA A 98 1.24 -26.03 -1.88
CA ALA A 98 1.27 -27.20 -1.00
C ALA A 98 0.46 -28.37 -1.58
N VAL A 99 -0.72 -28.09 -2.14
CA VAL A 99 -1.55 -29.12 -2.78
C VAL A 99 -0.84 -29.71 -4.01
N ALA A 100 -0.32 -28.84 -4.89
CA ALA A 100 0.43 -29.28 -6.06
C ALA A 100 1.64 -30.16 -5.70
N GLY A 101 2.45 -29.70 -4.74
CA GLY A 101 3.65 -30.42 -4.33
C GLY A 101 3.38 -31.70 -3.50
N TYR A 102 2.28 -31.75 -2.72
CA TYR A 102 1.96 -32.91 -1.92
C TYR A 102 1.31 -34.03 -2.74
N VAL A 103 0.37 -33.69 -3.63
CA VAL A 103 -0.34 -34.67 -4.45
C VAL A 103 0.51 -35.11 -5.63
N GLY A 104 1.24 -34.16 -6.29
CA GLY A 104 2.11 -34.43 -7.42
C GLY A 104 1.41 -34.96 -8.67
N GLY A 105 2.18 -35.46 -9.63
CA GLY A 105 1.67 -36.14 -10.83
C GLY A 105 0.72 -35.27 -11.66
N ILE A 106 -0.41 -35.85 -12.09
CA ILE A 106 -1.38 -35.18 -12.97
C ILE A 106 -1.99 -33.93 -12.36
N VAL A 107 -2.15 -33.90 -11.03
CA VAL A 107 -2.70 -32.74 -10.31
C VAL A 107 -1.75 -31.56 -10.41
N ASP A 108 -0.47 -31.78 -10.18
CA ASP A 108 0.57 -30.76 -10.32
C ASP A 108 0.62 -30.22 -11.76
N ASP A 109 0.62 -31.11 -12.75
CA ASP A 109 0.62 -30.73 -14.18
C ASP A 109 -0.59 -29.84 -14.56
N ILE A 110 -1.79 -30.19 -14.06
CA ILE A 110 -2.99 -29.39 -14.31
C ILE A 110 -2.89 -28.04 -13.64
N MET A 111 -2.49 -28.01 -12.37
CA MET A 111 -2.35 -26.76 -11.60
C MET A 111 -1.31 -25.84 -12.22
N MET A 112 -0.17 -26.37 -12.65
CA MET A 112 0.86 -25.57 -13.34
C MET A 112 0.37 -25.00 -14.66
N ARG A 113 -0.31 -25.78 -15.52
CA ARG A 113 -0.90 -25.30 -16.78
C ARG A 113 -1.95 -24.22 -16.55
N LEU A 114 -2.77 -24.36 -15.50
CA LEU A 114 -3.76 -23.34 -15.12
C LEU A 114 -3.08 -22.01 -14.73
N SER A 115 -2.00 -22.10 -13.98
CA SER A 115 -1.20 -20.92 -13.58
C SER A 115 -0.57 -20.26 -14.81
N GLU A 116 -0.02 -21.02 -15.73
CA GLU A 116 0.55 -20.52 -16.98
C GLU A 116 -0.50 -19.82 -17.84
N MET A 117 -1.71 -20.38 -17.94
CA MET A 117 -2.82 -19.74 -18.67
C MET A 117 -3.21 -18.41 -18.05
N ILE A 118 -3.30 -18.32 -16.71
CA ILE A 118 -3.64 -17.07 -16.01
C ILE A 118 -2.53 -16.02 -16.20
N MET A 119 -1.26 -16.42 -16.12
CA MET A 119 -0.13 -15.51 -16.32
C MET A 119 0.04 -15.05 -17.79
N SER A 120 -0.52 -15.80 -18.76
CA SER A 120 -0.50 -15.43 -20.19
C SER A 120 -1.49 -14.30 -20.53
N PHE A 121 -2.44 -13.99 -19.65
CA PHE A 121 -3.39 -12.88 -19.78
C PHE A 121 -2.84 -11.60 -19.17
#